data_b78c0f517f25ace6a7f9a4499cecd16b
#
_entry.id   b78c0f517f25ace6a7f9a4499cecd16b
#
_cell.length_a   1.000
_cell.length_b   1.000
_cell.length_c   1.000
_cell.angle_alpha   90.00
_cell.angle_beta   90.00
_cell.angle_gamma   90.00
#
_symmetry.space_group_name_H-M   'P 1'
#
loop_
_entity.id
_entity.type
_entity.pdbx_description
1 polymer ?
#
loop_
_entity_poly.entity_id
_entity_poly.type
_entity_poly.pdbx_seq_one_letter_code
_entity_poly.pdbx_strand_id
1 'polypeptide(L)'
;VGSEMCIRDRLSIVLSDILGDPLDMIASGPACADTTTCEEAWHIVEKYNLNISEDVKKLMDIETPKKLDNVTTFINGSVRELCSAVSRECSKYGYEPVMLTDQLCCQAKEAGSFLASIAKTHCKSGKKLAYIAGGETVVNITGHGKGGRNQEIALSAAEGIKGMSNAAVFSIGSDGTDGPTDAAGGYSDGDTAGVLKNKGIDIFEVLKNNDAYNALKLTEGLIITGPTGTNVNDVSVLLIG
;
A
#
# COMPACT_ATOMS: atom_id res chain seq x y z
N VAL A 1 -21.08 -12.28 -8.82
CA VAL A 1 -21.29 -11.74 -10.17
C VAL A 1 -22.25 -12.68 -10.88
N GLY A 2 -23.47 -12.22 -11.18
CA GLY A 2 -24.44 -12.96 -11.99
C GLY A 2 -24.33 -12.47 -13.44
N SER A 3 -24.04 -13.37 -14.38
CA SER A 3 -24.14 -13.06 -15.80
C SER A 3 -25.52 -13.50 -16.30
N GLU A 4 -26.37 -12.56 -16.64
CA GLU A 4 -27.64 -12.86 -17.30
C GLU A 4 -27.51 -12.76 -18.82
N MET A 5 -28.13 -13.69 -19.50
CA MET A 5 -27.95 -14.00 -20.92
C MET A 5 -28.55 -13.02 -21.95
N CYS A 6 -28.80 -11.76 -21.62
CA CYS A 6 -29.31 -10.75 -22.56
C CYS A 6 -28.82 -9.34 -22.26
N ILE A 7 -27.58 -9.19 -21.79
CA ILE A 7 -27.03 -7.87 -21.49
C ILE A 7 -26.50 -7.26 -22.79
N ARG A 8 -27.18 -6.23 -23.28
CA ARG A 8 -26.71 -5.42 -24.41
C ARG A 8 -25.48 -4.62 -24.04
N ASP A 9 -25.50 -4.03 -22.85
CA ASP A 9 -24.42 -3.20 -22.32
C ASP A 9 -24.09 -3.63 -20.91
N ARG A 10 -22.81 -3.61 -20.57
CA ARG A 10 -22.28 -3.92 -19.25
C ARG A 10 -21.67 -2.67 -18.62
N LEU A 11 -22.12 -2.31 -17.43
CA LEU A 11 -21.48 -1.32 -16.58
C LEU A 11 -20.61 -2.05 -15.57
N SER A 12 -19.31 -1.81 -15.60
CA SER A 12 -18.33 -2.34 -14.65
C SER A 12 -17.91 -1.24 -13.69
N ILE A 13 -18.15 -1.41 -12.40
CA ILE A 13 -17.68 -0.53 -11.34
C ILE A 13 -16.59 -1.29 -10.59
N VAL A 14 -15.37 -0.76 -10.60
CA VAL A 14 -14.18 -1.44 -10.12
C VAL A 14 -13.60 -0.69 -8.93
N LEU A 15 -13.21 -1.44 -7.90
CA LEU A 15 -12.34 -1.01 -6.83
C LEU A 15 -10.97 -1.67 -7.08
N SER A 16 -9.93 -0.85 -7.22
CA SER A 16 -8.59 -1.35 -7.57
C SER A 16 -7.69 -1.44 -6.34
N ASP A 17 -7.14 -2.61 -6.13
CA ASP A 17 -6.08 -2.90 -5.16
C ASP A 17 -4.74 -3.23 -5.85
N ILE A 18 -4.66 -3.02 -7.17
CA ILE A 18 -3.46 -3.30 -7.96
C ILE A 18 -2.82 -1.99 -8.42
N LEU A 19 -1.50 -1.88 -8.27
CA LEU A 19 -0.76 -0.68 -8.65
C LEU A 19 -0.85 -0.41 -10.15
N GLY A 20 -1.22 0.82 -10.51
CA GLY A 20 -1.38 1.26 -11.90
C GLY A 20 -2.74 0.94 -12.52
N ASP A 21 -3.66 0.34 -11.75
CA ASP A 21 -5.04 0.05 -12.13
C ASP A 21 -5.22 -0.76 -13.44
N PRO A 22 -4.43 -1.83 -13.72
CA PRO A 22 -4.60 -2.64 -14.91
C PRO A 22 -5.92 -3.44 -14.84
N LEU A 23 -6.90 -3.05 -15.65
CA LEU A 23 -8.26 -3.59 -15.61
C LEU A 23 -8.34 -5.10 -15.86
N ASP A 24 -7.41 -5.64 -16.64
CA ASP A 24 -7.27 -7.07 -16.93
C ASP A 24 -6.76 -7.89 -15.74
N MET A 25 -6.07 -7.26 -14.79
CA MET A 25 -5.56 -7.92 -13.59
C MET A 25 -6.52 -7.79 -12.40
N ILE A 26 -7.28 -6.68 -12.30
CA ILE A 26 -8.21 -6.45 -11.19
C ILE A 26 -9.29 -7.53 -11.17
N ALA A 27 -9.37 -8.31 -10.09
CA ALA A 27 -10.30 -9.43 -9.93
C ALA A 27 -10.28 -10.40 -11.13
N SER A 28 -9.12 -10.57 -11.80
CA SER A 28 -8.94 -11.37 -13.01
C SER A 28 -9.72 -10.86 -14.23
N GLY A 29 -10.00 -9.57 -14.31
CA GLY A 29 -10.54 -8.88 -15.48
C GLY A 29 -11.90 -9.37 -16.01
N PRO A 30 -12.94 -9.66 -15.17
CA PRO A 30 -14.18 -10.32 -15.64
C PRO A 30 -14.99 -9.47 -16.63
N ALA A 31 -14.65 -8.21 -16.78
CA ALA A 31 -15.30 -7.28 -17.71
C ALA A 31 -14.28 -6.58 -18.63
N CYS A 32 -13.11 -7.14 -18.76
CA CYS A 32 -12.04 -6.64 -19.62
C CYS A 32 -11.73 -7.63 -20.76
N ALA A 33 -11.28 -7.14 -21.89
CA ALA A 33 -10.75 -7.99 -22.94
C ALA A 33 -9.42 -8.59 -22.47
N ASP A 34 -9.25 -9.88 -22.69
CA ASP A 34 -8.04 -10.59 -22.31
C ASP A 34 -7.02 -10.55 -23.45
N THR A 35 -5.83 -10.04 -23.17
CA THR A 35 -4.73 -9.96 -24.13
C THR A 35 -3.85 -11.19 -24.15
N THR A 36 -3.96 -12.09 -23.12
CA THR A 36 -3.20 -13.34 -23.02
C THR A 36 -3.82 -14.45 -23.88
N THR A 37 -3.09 -15.51 -24.12
CA THR A 37 -3.50 -16.63 -24.98
C THR A 37 -3.57 -17.95 -24.22
N CYS A 38 -4.31 -18.92 -24.77
CA CYS A 38 -4.28 -20.29 -24.26
C CYS A 38 -2.87 -20.88 -24.27
N GLU A 39 -2.05 -20.57 -25.28
CA GLU A 39 -0.68 -21.04 -25.38
C GLU A 39 0.18 -20.53 -24.23
N GLU A 40 0.06 -19.24 -23.88
CA GLU A 40 0.76 -18.66 -22.71
C GLU A 40 0.31 -19.30 -21.40
N ALA A 41 -0.99 -19.57 -21.24
CA ALA A 41 -1.52 -20.26 -20.09
C ALA A 41 -0.97 -21.70 -19.96
N TRP A 42 -0.91 -22.45 -21.07
CA TRP A 42 -0.31 -23.78 -21.11
C TRP A 42 1.19 -23.75 -20.79
N HIS A 43 1.93 -22.76 -21.30
CA HIS A 43 3.33 -22.59 -20.95
C HIS A 43 3.56 -22.40 -19.44
N ILE A 44 2.67 -21.70 -18.76
CA ILE A 44 2.71 -21.54 -17.29
C ILE A 44 2.47 -22.89 -16.58
N VAL A 45 1.48 -23.66 -17.04
CA VAL A 45 1.19 -24.99 -16.49
C VAL A 45 2.41 -25.91 -16.59
N GLU A 46 3.08 -25.93 -17.74
CA GLU A 46 4.28 -26.72 -17.97
C GLU A 46 5.46 -26.23 -17.12
N LYS A 47 5.72 -24.91 -17.13
CA LYS A 47 6.83 -24.29 -16.41
C LYS A 47 6.79 -24.58 -14.91
N TYR A 48 5.61 -24.58 -14.30
CA TYR A 48 5.43 -24.81 -12.88
C TYR A 48 4.97 -26.23 -12.55
N ASN A 49 4.87 -27.12 -13.55
CA ASN A 49 4.41 -28.50 -13.42
C ASN A 49 3.10 -28.58 -12.62
N LEU A 50 2.12 -27.76 -13.00
CA LEU A 50 0.85 -27.67 -12.29
C LEU A 50 -0.01 -28.91 -12.56
N ASN A 51 -0.56 -29.52 -11.51
CA ASN A 51 -1.51 -30.62 -11.64
C ASN A 51 -2.93 -30.06 -11.76
N ILE A 52 -3.46 -30.04 -12.97
CA ILE A 52 -4.82 -29.56 -13.28
C ILE A 52 -5.70 -30.71 -13.77
N SER A 53 -7.01 -30.67 -13.42
CA SER A 53 -7.96 -31.68 -13.83
C SER A 53 -8.25 -31.65 -15.33
N GLU A 54 -8.73 -32.77 -15.88
CA GLU A 54 -9.09 -32.86 -17.31
C GLU A 54 -10.20 -31.88 -17.71
N ASP A 55 -11.10 -31.53 -16.78
CA ASP A 55 -12.16 -30.57 -17.09
C ASP A 55 -11.59 -29.12 -17.17
N VAL A 56 -10.61 -28.79 -16.34
CA VAL A 56 -9.89 -27.49 -16.43
C VAL A 56 -9.08 -27.43 -17.73
N LYS A 57 -8.40 -28.52 -18.12
CA LYS A 57 -7.66 -28.59 -19.40
C LYS A 57 -8.55 -28.26 -20.60
N LYS A 58 -9.75 -28.85 -20.65
CA LYS A 58 -10.72 -28.56 -21.73
C LYS A 58 -11.13 -27.10 -21.81
N LEU A 59 -11.23 -26.42 -20.64
CA LEU A 59 -11.55 -24.99 -20.60
C LEU A 59 -10.38 -24.12 -21.00
N MET A 60 -9.15 -24.54 -20.72
CA MET A 60 -7.93 -23.83 -21.12
C MET A 60 -7.67 -23.82 -22.63
N ASP A 61 -8.31 -24.69 -23.39
CA ASP A 61 -8.25 -24.70 -24.85
C ASP A 61 -9.23 -23.70 -25.50
N ILE A 62 -10.06 -23.03 -24.70
CA ILE A 62 -11.05 -22.06 -25.18
C ILE A 62 -10.49 -20.64 -25.00
N GLU A 63 -10.18 -19.96 -26.10
CA GLU A 63 -9.71 -18.58 -26.05
C GLU A 63 -10.74 -17.64 -25.44
N THR A 64 -10.26 -16.79 -24.54
CA THR A 64 -11.03 -15.72 -23.95
C THR A 64 -11.33 -14.60 -24.96
N PRO A 65 -12.39 -13.80 -24.76
CA PRO A 65 -12.73 -12.70 -25.65
C PRO A 65 -11.59 -11.67 -25.75
N LYS A 66 -11.08 -11.42 -26.95
CA LYS A 66 -10.00 -10.45 -27.25
C LYS A 66 -10.51 -9.03 -27.45
N LYS A 67 -11.82 -8.85 -27.57
CA LYS A 67 -12.48 -7.55 -27.72
C LYS A 67 -13.86 -7.58 -27.07
N LEU A 68 -14.17 -6.51 -26.36
CA LEU A 68 -15.48 -6.27 -25.75
C LEU A 68 -15.97 -4.88 -26.17
N ASP A 69 -17.06 -4.80 -26.93
CA ASP A 69 -17.61 -3.54 -27.46
C ASP A 69 -18.76 -2.99 -26.60
N ASN A 70 -19.21 -3.77 -25.60
CA ASN A 70 -20.41 -3.49 -24.81
C ASN A 70 -20.10 -3.27 -23.33
N VAL A 71 -18.88 -2.85 -22.98
CA VAL A 71 -18.48 -2.63 -21.59
C VAL A 71 -18.06 -1.19 -21.38
N THR A 72 -18.64 -0.55 -20.37
CA THR A 72 -18.15 0.74 -19.84
C THR A 72 -17.64 0.52 -18.42
N THR A 73 -16.37 0.84 -18.17
CA THR A 73 -15.73 0.62 -16.87
C THR A 73 -15.46 1.92 -16.16
N PHE A 74 -15.78 1.97 -14.86
CA PHE A 74 -15.45 3.06 -13.96
C PHE A 74 -14.62 2.52 -12.79
N ILE A 75 -13.45 3.11 -12.54
CA ILE A 75 -12.65 2.86 -11.34
C ILE A 75 -13.18 3.81 -10.27
N ASN A 76 -13.85 3.25 -9.27
CA ASN A 76 -14.50 4.03 -8.18
C ASN A 76 -13.56 4.27 -7.00
N GLY A 77 -12.46 3.52 -6.91
CA GLY A 77 -11.44 3.67 -5.88
C GLY A 77 -10.15 3.01 -6.29
N SER A 78 -9.05 3.68 -5.99
CA SER A 78 -7.69 3.21 -6.23
C SER A 78 -6.72 3.94 -5.29
N VAL A 79 -5.47 3.51 -5.27
CA VAL A 79 -4.41 4.20 -4.52
C VAL A 79 -4.27 5.68 -4.95
N ARG A 80 -4.51 5.98 -6.22
CA ARG A 80 -4.49 7.35 -6.75
C ARG A 80 -5.58 8.22 -6.13
N GLU A 81 -6.80 7.69 -6.00
CA GLU A 81 -7.91 8.38 -5.33
C GLU A 81 -7.63 8.56 -3.83
N LEU A 82 -7.05 7.56 -3.17
CA LEU A 82 -6.61 7.65 -1.79
C LEU A 82 -5.60 8.79 -1.60
N CYS A 83 -4.55 8.82 -2.41
CA CYS A 83 -3.53 9.88 -2.38
C CYS A 83 -4.14 11.26 -2.66
N SER A 84 -5.07 11.36 -3.61
CA SER A 84 -5.79 12.59 -3.93
C SER A 84 -6.63 13.08 -2.75
N ALA A 85 -7.28 12.17 -2.02
CA ALA A 85 -8.03 12.49 -0.82
C ALA A 85 -7.11 13.02 0.30
N VAL A 86 -5.98 12.36 0.54
CA VAL A 86 -4.96 12.80 1.50
C VAL A 86 -4.41 14.17 1.13
N SER A 87 -4.12 14.41 -0.15
CA SER A 87 -3.64 15.69 -0.66
C SER A 87 -4.63 16.84 -0.36
N ARG A 88 -5.91 16.61 -0.63
CA ARG A 88 -6.98 17.58 -0.31
C ARG A 88 -7.07 17.84 1.19
N GLU A 89 -6.95 16.80 2.00
CA GLU A 89 -7.03 16.93 3.45
C GLU A 89 -5.83 17.70 4.01
N CYS A 90 -4.60 17.39 3.59
CA CYS A 90 -3.39 18.12 3.97
C CYS A 90 -3.51 19.62 3.64
N SER A 91 -4.09 19.97 2.47
CA SER A 91 -4.31 21.36 2.07
C SER A 91 -5.24 22.12 3.02
N LYS A 92 -6.28 21.46 3.57
CA LYS A 92 -7.19 22.08 4.55
C LYS A 92 -6.48 22.47 5.86
N TYR A 93 -5.42 21.73 6.22
CA TYR A 93 -4.59 22.05 7.39
C TYR A 93 -3.43 22.99 7.07
N GLY A 94 -3.40 23.54 5.86
CA GLY A 94 -2.41 24.52 5.43
C GLY A 94 -1.09 23.95 4.99
N TYR A 95 -1.02 22.64 4.74
CA TYR A 95 0.15 22.02 4.12
C TYR A 95 0.10 22.17 2.60
N GLU A 96 1.26 22.37 1.99
CA GLU A 96 1.46 22.27 0.54
C GLU A 96 1.70 20.78 0.20
N PRO A 97 0.75 20.08 -0.45
CA PRO A 97 0.92 18.66 -0.76
C PRO A 97 1.86 18.46 -1.96
N VAL A 98 2.75 17.52 -1.82
CA VAL A 98 3.70 17.10 -2.85
C VAL A 98 3.50 15.60 -3.09
N MET A 99 2.93 15.26 -4.23
CA MET A 99 2.80 13.85 -4.64
C MET A 99 4.15 13.32 -5.08
N LEU A 100 4.67 12.32 -4.37
CA LEU A 100 5.90 11.62 -4.75
C LEU A 100 5.61 10.51 -5.76
N THR A 101 4.65 9.66 -5.45
CA THR A 101 4.25 8.52 -6.29
C THR A 101 2.91 7.96 -5.83
N ASP A 102 2.18 7.31 -6.73
CA ASP A 102 1.03 6.45 -6.46
C ASP A 102 1.35 4.97 -6.76
N GLN A 103 2.64 4.65 -6.92
CA GLN A 103 3.13 3.31 -7.28
C GLN A 103 4.33 2.90 -6.42
N LEU A 104 4.33 3.26 -5.13
CA LEU A 104 5.39 2.89 -4.20
C LEU A 104 5.44 1.36 -4.07
N CYS A 105 6.57 0.77 -4.51
CA CYS A 105 6.79 -0.67 -4.47
C CYS A 105 8.25 -0.96 -4.12
N CYS A 106 8.57 -0.97 -2.82
CA CYS A 106 9.91 -1.28 -2.30
C CYS A 106 9.79 -1.89 -0.91
N GLN A 107 10.90 -2.19 -0.25
CA GLN A 107 10.86 -2.61 1.14
C GLN A 107 10.39 -1.46 2.04
N ALA A 108 9.50 -1.76 2.99
CA ALA A 108 8.88 -0.80 3.88
C ALA A 108 9.91 0.05 4.65
N LYS A 109 10.91 -0.59 5.24
CA LYS A 109 11.99 0.12 5.97
C LYS A 109 12.77 1.09 5.09
N GLU A 110 12.96 0.79 3.80
CA GLU A 110 13.67 1.67 2.87
C GLU A 110 12.80 2.88 2.50
N ALA A 111 11.49 2.67 2.34
CA ALA A 111 10.54 3.76 2.14
C ALA A 111 10.55 4.75 3.32
N GLY A 112 10.51 4.25 4.57
CA GLY A 112 10.59 5.08 5.77
C GLY A 112 11.92 5.87 5.85
N SER A 113 13.05 5.23 5.57
CA SER A 113 14.36 5.85 5.51
C SER A 113 14.44 6.94 4.42
N PHE A 114 13.83 6.70 3.27
CA PHE A 114 13.74 7.68 2.18
C PHE A 114 12.91 8.91 2.58
N LEU A 115 11.74 8.73 3.19
CA LEU A 115 10.91 9.82 3.71
C LEU A 115 11.68 10.65 4.74
N ALA A 116 12.41 10.00 5.65
CA ALA A 116 13.26 10.69 6.61
C ALA A 116 14.40 11.51 5.95
N SER A 117 14.92 11.05 4.83
CA SER A 117 15.93 11.78 4.04
C SER A 117 15.35 13.05 3.42
N ILE A 118 14.10 12.99 2.95
CA ILE A 118 13.37 14.18 2.49
C ILE A 118 13.15 15.16 3.64
N ALA A 119 12.77 14.66 4.83
CA ALA A 119 12.61 15.49 6.02
C ALA A 119 13.89 16.26 6.36
N LYS A 120 15.06 15.60 6.35
CA LYS A 120 16.37 16.23 6.59
C LYS A 120 16.66 17.36 5.62
N THR A 121 16.26 17.22 4.36
CA THR A 121 16.48 18.23 3.32
C THR A 121 15.58 19.45 3.52
N HIS A 122 14.33 19.24 3.94
CA HIS A 122 13.30 20.28 3.90
C HIS A 122 12.86 20.82 5.27
N CYS A 123 13.30 20.23 6.40
CA CYS A 123 12.87 20.65 7.75
C CYS A 123 13.17 22.11 8.09
N LYS A 124 14.08 22.75 7.37
CA LYS A 124 14.45 24.19 7.56
C LYS A 124 13.85 25.09 6.49
N SER A 125 12.93 24.62 5.66
CA SER A 125 12.35 25.40 4.56
C SER A 125 11.43 26.56 5.02
N GLY A 126 10.93 26.50 6.26
CA GLY A 126 9.94 27.43 6.78
C GLY A 126 8.55 27.26 6.15
N LYS A 127 8.35 26.20 5.36
CA LYS A 127 7.09 25.85 4.71
C LYS A 127 6.42 24.67 5.40
N LYS A 128 5.09 24.65 5.37
CA LYS A 128 4.31 23.46 5.72
C LYS A 128 4.18 22.56 4.49
N LEU A 129 4.88 21.43 4.49
CA LEU A 129 4.93 20.51 3.36
C LEU A 129 4.37 19.14 3.76
N ALA A 130 3.59 18.53 2.86
CA ALA A 130 3.12 17.16 3.00
C ALA A 130 3.56 16.33 1.79
N TYR A 131 4.55 15.46 1.98
CA TYR A 131 5.00 14.54 0.94
C TYR A 131 4.19 13.25 1.03
N ILE A 132 3.54 12.88 -0.08
CA ILE A 132 2.57 11.79 -0.15
C ILE A 132 3.08 10.71 -1.10
N ALA A 133 3.10 9.48 -0.63
CA ALA A 133 3.41 8.31 -1.44
C ALA A 133 2.37 7.22 -1.20
N GLY A 134 1.71 6.79 -2.25
CA GLY A 134 0.78 5.67 -2.22
C GLY A 134 1.35 4.45 -2.92
N GLY A 135 0.91 3.28 -2.52
CA GLY A 135 1.35 2.04 -3.12
C GLY A 135 1.25 0.84 -2.20
N GLU A 136 2.04 -0.17 -2.48
CA GLU A 136 2.12 -1.39 -1.69
C GLU A 136 3.57 -1.80 -1.47
N THR A 137 4.10 -1.48 -0.30
CA THR A 137 5.45 -1.90 0.11
C THR A 137 5.46 -3.34 0.59
N VAL A 138 6.65 -3.93 0.66
CA VAL A 138 6.85 -5.31 1.13
C VAL A 138 7.70 -5.34 2.38
N VAL A 139 7.50 -6.38 3.20
CA VAL A 139 8.33 -6.69 4.36
C VAL A 139 9.13 -7.96 4.08
N ASN A 140 10.44 -7.88 4.22
CA ASN A 140 11.28 -9.07 4.24
C ASN A 140 11.28 -9.65 5.66
N ILE A 141 10.58 -10.77 5.85
CA ILE A 141 10.45 -11.41 7.16
C ILE A 141 11.76 -12.13 7.50
N THR A 142 12.48 -11.59 8.48
CA THR A 142 13.76 -12.13 8.98
C THR A 142 13.71 -12.51 10.44
N GLY A 143 12.66 -12.11 11.15
CA GLY A 143 12.46 -12.32 12.57
C GLY A 143 11.13 -12.99 12.92
N HIS A 144 10.76 -12.92 14.19
CA HIS A 144 9.55 -13.51 14.75
C HIS A 144 8.66 -12.48 15.45
N GLY A 145 8.94 -11.19 15.28
CA GLY A 145 8.20 -10.11 15.88
C GLY A 145 6.80 -9.94 15.29
N LYS A 146 6.08 -8.95 15.79
CA LYS A 146 4.75 -8.56 15.35
C LYS A 146 4.80 -7.18 14.69
N GLY A 147 4.24 -7.04 13.49
CA GLY A 147 4.19 -5.78 12.77
C GLY A 147 3.60 -5.96 11.38
N GLY A 148 3.61 -4.86 10.63
CA GLY A 148 3.21 -4.81 9.24
C GLY A 148 4.03 -3.77 8.48
N ARG A 149 3.82 -3.68 7.17
CA ARG A 149 4.59 -2.81 6.29
C ARG A 149 4.44 -1.32 6.63
N ASN A 150 3.24 -0.88 6.97
CA ASN A 150 2.98 0.50 7.32
C ASN A 150 3.62 0.89 8.66
N GLN A 151 3.60 -0.02 9.62
CA GLN A 151 4.28 0.15 10.91
C GLN A 151 5.80 0.19 10.73
N GLU A 152 6.37 -0.64 9.86
CA GLU A 152 7.81 -0.61 9.54
C GLU A 152 8.23 0.70 8.86
N ILE A 153 7.41 1.26 7.96
CA ILE A 153 7.67 2.58 7.34
C ILE A 153 7.80 3.65 8.43
N ALA A 154 6.80 3.74 9.30
CA ALA A 154 6.77 4.76 10.36
C ALA A 154 7.95 4.59 11.33
N LEU A 155 8.22 3.37 11.79
CA LEU A 155 9.31 3.10 12.73
C LEU A 155 10.68 3.36 12.10
N SER A 156 10.89 2.97 10.86
CA SER A 156 12.15 3.21 10.14
C SER A 156 12.42 4.69 9.94
N ALA A 157 11.40 5.51 9.72
CA ALA A 157 11.57 6.96 9.62
C ALA A 157 12.00 7.61 10.93
N ALA A 158 11.60 7.05 12.09
CA ALA A 158 11.81 7.64 13.41
C ALA A 158 13.26 7.99 13.72
N GLU A 159 14.22 7.11 13.38
CA GLU A 159 15.65 7.39 13.64
C GLU A 159 16.15 8.54 12.76
N GLY A 160 15.66 8.64 11.52
CA GLY A 160 16.10 9.67 10.58
C GLY A 160 15.54 11.06 10.87
N ILE A 161 14.36 11.16 11.50
CA ILE A 161 13.71 12.43 11.90
C ILE A 161 13.92 12.79 13.37
N LYS A 162 14.71 12.03 14.08
CA LYS A 162 15.01 12.22 15.50
C LYS A 162 15.44 13.66 15.83
N GLY A 163 14.80 14.25 16.83
CA GLY A 163 15.05 15.62 17.27
C GLY A 163 14.47 16.71 16.36
N MET A 164 13.73 16.36 15.31
CA MET A 164 13.03 17.32 14.47
C MET A 164 11.64 17.57 15.06
N SER A 165 11.43 18.70 15.75
CA SER A 165 10.15 19.04 16.37
C SER A 165 9.05 19.37 15.37
N ASN A 166 9.38 19.52 14.09
CA ASN A 166 8.47 19.91 13.01
C ASN A 166 8.31 18.84 11.92
N ALA A 167 8.71 17.60 12.20
CA ALA A 167 8.57 16.51 11.24
C ALA A 167 7.84 15.31 11.85
N ALA A 168 6.95 14.72 11.07
CA ALA A 168 6.25 13.49 11.42
C ALA A 168 6.04 12.62 10.18
N VAL A 169 6.08 11.31 10.37
CA VAL A 169 5.78 10.32 9.32
C VAL A 169 4.69 9.39 9.81
N PHE A 170 3.68 9.17 8.97
CA PHE A 170 2.72 8.10 9.20
C PHE A 170 2.51 7.28 7.93
N SER A 171 2.11 6.04 8.10
CA SER A 171 1.72 5.16 7.01
C SER A 171 0.58 4.27 7.44
N ILE A 172 -0.44 4.09 6.58
CA ILE A 172 -1.66 3.33 6.88
C ILE A 172 -2.12 2.52 5.68
N GLY A 173 -2.68 1.34 5.95
CA GLY A 173 -3.47 0.57 5.01
C GLY A 173 -4.91 1.07 4.95
N SER A 174 -5.45 1.22 3.76
CA SER A 174 -6.81 1.72 3.55
C SER A 174 -7.89 0.77 4.08
N ASP A 175 -7.58 -0.51 4.22
CA ASP A 175 -8.48 -1.53 4.77
C ASP A 175 -8.61 -1.49 6.30
N GLY A 176 -7.73 -0.71 6.97
CA GLY A 176 -7.72 -0.58 8.43
C GLY A 176 -6.93 -1.67 9.13
N THR A 177 -6.13 -2.45 8.39
CA THR A 177 -5.26 -3.50 8.93
C THR A 177 -3.84 -3.38 8.40
N ASP A 178 -2.86 -3.88 9.16
CA ASP A 178 -1.46 -3.91 8.73
C ASP A 178 -0.75 -5.14 9.30
N GLY A 179 -0.52 -6.13 8.43
CA GLY A 179 -0.01 -7.43 8.82
C GLY A 179 -0.95 -8.16 9.81
N PRO A 180 -0.43 -9.06 10.66
CA PRO A 180 -1.24 -9.82 11.63
C PRO A 180 -1.52 -8.97 12.88
N THR A 181 -1.91 -7.69 12.73
CA THR A 181 -2.14 -6.76 13.83
C THR A 181 -3.54 -6.14 13.76
N ASP A 182 -3.96 -5.47 14.83
CA ASP A 182 -5.19 -4.69 14.91
C ASP A 182 -5.00 -3.21 14.52
N ALA A 183 -3.77 -2.82 14.15
CA ALA A 183 -3.45 -1.49 13.71
C ALA A 183 -3.60 -1.36 12.18
N ALA A 184 -4.09 -0.23 11.70
CA ALA A 184 -4.07 0.15 10.30
C ALA A 184 -2.67 0.56 9.83
N GLY A 185 -1.79 0.92 10.75
CA GLY A 185 -0.44 1.36 10.46
C GLY A 185 0.25 2.01 11.65
N GLY A 186 1.18 2.90 11.36
CA GLY A 186 2.00 3.54 12.36
C GLY A 186 2.29 5.02 12.10
N TYR A 187 2.69 5.67 13.19
CA TYR A 187 3.09 7.07 13.24
C TYR A 187 4.41 7.20 14.00
N SER A 188 5.24 8.11 13.57
CA SER A 188 6.44 8.54 14.30
C SER A 188 6.72 10.03 14.10
N ASP A 189 7.38 10.62 15.08
CA ASP A 189 7.84 12.01 15.11
C ASP A 189 9.29 12.12 15.59
N GLY A 190 9.74 13.34 15.82
CA GLY A 190 11.10 13.61 16.28
C GLY A 190 11.44 13.06 17.66
N ASP A 191 10.46 12.75 18.49
CA ASP A 191 10.66 12.25 19.85
C ASP A 191 10.64 10.71 19.91
N THR A 192 10.00 10.04 18.97
CA THR A 192 9.78 8.59 18.93
C THR A 192 11.07 7.79 19.15
N ALA A 193 12.13 8.09 18.42
CA ALA A 193 13.41 7.38 18.58
C ALA A 193 14.07 7.64 19.95
N GLY A 194 13.88 8.84 20.49
CA GLY A 194 14.36 9.20 21.83
C GLY A 194 13.68 8.40 22.93
N VAL A 195 12.36 8.27 22.84
CA VAL A 195 11.53 7.48 23.79
C VAL A 195 11.94 6.01 23.77
N LEU A 196 12.11 5.41 22.59
CA LEU A 196 12.55 4.02 22.45
C LEU A 196 13.96 3.81 23.03
N LYS A 197 14.90 4.69 22.71
CA LYS A 197 16.26 4.62 23.25
C LYS A 197 16.28 4.70 24.76
N ASN A 198 15.49 5.57 25.39
CA ASN A 198 15.38 5.69 26.83
C ASN A 198 14.81 4.44 27.51
N LYS A 199 14.03 3.65 26.75
CA LYS A 199 13.52 2.34 27.18
C LYS A 199 14.49 1.18 26.87
N GLY A 200 15.69 1.47 26.35
CA GLY A 200 16.71 0.47 26.00
C GLY A 200 16.39 -0.29 24.70
N ILE A 201 15.54 0.26 23.84
CA ILE A 201 15.10 -0.38 22.60
C ILE A 201 15.88 0.21 21.43
N ASP A 202 16.52 -0.66 20.64
CA ASP A 202 17.20 -0.32 19.40
C ASP A 202 16.25 -0.54 18.21
N ILE A 203 15.97 0.53 17.48
CA ILE A 203 15.06 0.50 16.31
C ILE A 203 15.57 -0.46 15.23
N PHE A 204 16.88 -0.56 15.00
CA PHE A 204 17.44 -1.43 13.97
C PHE A 204 17.25 -2.92 14.32
N GLU A 205 17.43 -3.28 15.58
CA GLU A 205 17.16 -4.66 16.03
C GLU A 205 15.67 -4.98 16.01
N VAL A 206 14.81 -4.01 16.33
CA VAL A 206 13.34 -4.16 16.21
C VAL A 206 12.93 -4.41 14.76
N LEU A 207 13.42 -3.59 13.82
CA LEU A 207 13.13 -3.75 12.38
C LEU A 207 13.67 -5.08 11.82
N LYS A 208 14.87 -5.51 12.26
CA LYS A 208 15.45 -6.80 11.89
C LYS A 208 14.61 -7.98 12.40
N ASN A 209 13.98 -7.82 13.57
CA ASN A 209 13.06 -8.82 14.13
C ASN A 209 11.62 -8.69 13.61
N ASN A 210 11.31 -7.73 12.74
CA ASN A 210 9.96 -7.41 12.25
C ASN A 210 8.95 -7.13 13.39
N ASP A 211 9.38 -6.41 14.44
CA ASP A 211 8.61 -6.19 15.67
C ASP A 211 8.12 -4.73 15.84
N ALA A 212 7.81 -4.09 14.73
CA ALA A 212 7.41 -2.68 14.70
C ALA A 212 6.17 -2.38 15.54
N TYR A 213 5.21 -3.31 15.63
CA TYR A 213 4.01 -3.16 16.44
C TYR A 213 4.33 -2.90 17.91
N ASN A 214 5.16 -3.73 18.52
CA ASN A 214 5.48 -3.61 19.93
C ASN A 214 6.28 -2.35 20.23
N ALA A 215 7.17 -1.93 19.34
CA ALA A 215 7.91 -0.69 19.50
C ALA A 215 7.00 0.54 19.40
N LEU A 216 6.15 0.62 18.36
CA LEU A 216 5.21 1.74 18.19
C LEU A 216 4.16 1.80 19.28
N LYS A 217 3.72 0.66 19.82
CA LYS A 217 2.83 0.63 20.98
C LYS A 217 3.42 1.33 22.20
N LEU A 218 4.72 1.23 22.42
CA LEU A 218 5.42 1.87 23.54
C LEU A 218 5.57 3.39 23.39
N THR A 219 5.40 3.91 22.19
CA THR A 219 5.46 5.35 21.87
C THR A 219 4.10 5.93 21.51
N GLU A 220 3.01 5.17 21.73
CA GLU A 220 1.65 5.54 21.31
C GLU A 220 1.53 5.82 19.80
N GLY A 221 2.45 5.25 19.01
CA GLY A 221 2.55 5.46 17.57
C GLY A 221 1.72 4.48 16.72
N LEU A 222 0.83 3.66 17.30
CA LEU A 222 -0.08 2.81 16.53
C LEU A 222 -1.30 3.61 16.07
N ILE A 223 -1.67 3.45 14.80
CA ILE A 223 -2.90 4.00 14.25
C ILE A 223 -3.92 2.86 14.16
N ILE A 224 -4.99 2.96 14.94
CA ILE A 224 -6.04 1.94 15.02
C ILE A 224 -7.35 2.56 14.53
N THR A 225 -7.88 2.06 13.43
CA THR A 225 -9.14 2.52 12.82
C THR A 225 -10.25 1.48 12.92
N GLY A 226 -9.87 0.22 13.04
CA GLY A 226 -10.74 -0.92 12.75
C GLY A 226 -10.94 -1.11 11.24
N PRO A 227 -11.60 -2.20 10.82
CA PRO A 227 -11.86 -2.48 9.42
C PRO A 227 -12.68 -1.38 8.74
N THR A 228 -12.25 -0.92 7.57
CA THR A 228 -12.91 0.16 6.83
C THR A 228 -13.94 -0.34 5.81
N GLY A 229 -13.87 -1.62 5.45
CA GLY A 229 -14.72 -2.23 4.42
C GLY A 229 -14.26 -1.94 2.98
N THR A 230 -13.07 -1.37 2.81
CA THR A 230 -12.45 -1.13 1.49
C THR A 230 -10.98 -1.53 1.52
N ASN A 231 -10.40 -1.78 0.34
CA ASN A 231 -8.95 -1.94 0.17
C ASN A 231 -8.56 -1.30 -1.16
N VAL A 232 -7.75 -0.25 -1.08
CA VAL A 232 -7.16 0.47 -2.22
C VAL A 232 -5.69 0.75 -1.95
N ASN A 233 -4.98 -0.24 -1.39
CA ASN A 233 -3.58 -0.18 -0.97
C ASN A 233 -3.32 0.80 0.19
N ASP A 234 -2.08 1.27 0.30
CA ASP A 234 -1.58 2.04 1.42
C ASP A 234 -1.23 3.47 1.03
N VAL A 235 -1.15 4.35 2.02
CA VAL A 235 -0.61 5.69 1.88
C VAL A 235 0.37 6.01 2.99
N SER A 236 1.51 6.56 2.60
CA SER A 236 2.55 7.08 3.51
C SER A 236 2.67 8.58 3.35
N VAL A 237 2.77 9.29 4.45
CA VAL A 237 2.83 10.75 4.45
C VAL A 237 3.95 11.21 5.39
N LEU A 238 4.80 12.10 4.86
CA LEU A 238 5.72 12.90 5.65
C LEU A 238 5.16 14.32 5.76
N LEU A 239 4.95 14.78 6.97
CA LEU A 239 4.58 16.16 7.29
C LEU A 239 5.81 16.93 7.78
N ILE A 240 5.97 18.17 7.30
CA ILE A 240 6.95 19.15 7.78
C ILE A 240 6.20 20.46 8.01
N GLY A 241 6.30 21.03 9.23
CA GLY A 241 5.53 22.23 9.58
C GLY A 241 6.17 23.15 10.61
#